data_a2fbe85325cf0be357f608b785380e7b
#
_entry.id   a2fbe85325cf0be357f608b785380e7b
#
_cell.length_a   1.000
_cell.length_b   1.000
_cell.length_c   1.000
_cell.angle_alpha   90.00
_cell.angle_beta   90.00
_cell.angle_gamma   90.00
#
_symmetry.space_group_name_H-M   'P 1'
#
loop_
_entity.id
_entity.type
_entity.pdbx_description
1 polymer ?
#
loop_
_entity_poly.entity_id
_entity_poly.type
_entity_poly.pdbx_seq_one_letter_code
_entity_poly.pdbx_strand_id
1 'polypeptide(L)'
;MGEHQITADGETRILPRPFFVLATQNPIEYEGTFPLPEAQMDRFMMRLRLGHPSLDEEKRIMRNLQREHPITHIGQVGERDELVALQTAVWDVHV
;
A
#
# COMPACT_ATOMS: atom_id res chain seq x y z
N MET A 1 1.70 1.83 -14.60
CA MET A 1 0.77 1.92 -13.45
C MET A 1 -0.40 2.90 -13.68
N GLY A 2 -0.17 4.16 -14.05
CA GLY A 2 -1.25 5.11 -14.30
C GLY A 2 -2.19 4.78 -15.46
N GLU A 3 -1.79 3.87 -16.32
CA GLU A 3 -2.54 3.43 -17.50
C GLU A 3 -3.35 2.15 -17.26
N HIS A 4 -3.46 1.71 -16.00
CA HIS A 4 -4.16 0.48 -15.60
C HIS A 4 -3.64 -0.80 -16.29
N GLN A 5 -2.37 -0.80 -16.66
CA GLN A 5 -1.71 -1.93 -17.30
C GLN A 5 -0.29 -2.10 -16.79
N ILE A 6 0.20 -3.31 -16.85
CA ILE A 6 1.59 -3.67 -16.56
C ILE A 6 2.20 -4.39 -17.75
N THR A 7 3.50 -4.18 -17.95
CA THR A 7 4.27 -4.93 -18.92
C THR A 7 5.30 -5.79 -18.17
N ALA A 8 5.18 -7.09 -18.32
CA ALA A 8 6.07 -8.06 -17.72
C ALA A 8 6.41 -9.14 -18.76
N ASP A 9 7.70 -9.53 -18.85
CA ASP A 9 8.19 -10.54 -19.79
C ASP A 9 7.81 -10.26 -21.27
N GLY A 10 7.76 -8.97 -21.66
CA GLY A 10 7.38 -8.55 -23.00
C GLY A 10 5.88 -8.57 -23.29
N GLU A 11 5.06 -8.97 -22.34
CA GLU A 11 3.59 -8.94 -22.44
C GLU A 11 2.99 -7.79 -21.64
N THR A 12 2.08 -7.04 -22.27
CA THR A 12 1.29 -6.02 -21.59
C THR A 12 -0.03 -6.62 -21.13
N ARG A 13 -0.29 -6.55 -19.83
CA ARG A 13 -1.53 -7.04 -19.23
C ARG A 13 -2.34 -5.89 -18.65
N ILE A 14 -3.63 -5.89 -18.92
CA ILE A 14 -4.57 -4.94 -18.32
C ILE A 14 -4.87 -5.40 -16.91
N LEU A 15 -4.76 -4.47 -15.95
CA LEU A 15 -5.08 -4.73 -14.55
C LEU A 15 -6.59 -4.65 -14.32
N PRO A 16 -7.16 -5.62 -13.58
CA PRO A 16 -8.58 -5.55 -13.22
C PRO A 16 -8.85 -4.34 -12.32
N ARG A 17 -10.04 -3.78 -12.41
CA ARG A 17 -10.47 -2.70 -11.52
C ARG A 17 -11.24 -3.25 -10.31
N PRO A 18 -11.04 -2.71 -9.11
CA PRO A 18 -10.00 -1.77 -8.72
C PRO A 18 -8.66 -2.49 -8.55
N PHE A 19 -7.56 -1.79 -8.76
CA PHE A 19 -6.24 -2.26 -8.34
C PHE A 19 -5.60 -1.23 -7.42
N PHE A 20 -4.68 -1.68 -6.58
CA PHE A 20 -4.04 -0.85 -5.58
C PHE A 20 -2.53 -1.08 -5.60
N VAL A 21 -1.77 -0.01 -5.57
CA VAL A 21 -0.30 -0.06 -5.56
C VAL A 21 0.19 0.39 -4.20
N LEU A 22 0.89 -0.49 -3.52
CA LEU A 22 1.64 -0.20 -2.30
C LEU A 22 3.12 -0.29 -2.61
N ALA A 23 3.85 0.75 -2.27
CA ALA A 23 5.29 0.77 -2.36
C ALA A 23 5.89 1.13 -1.00
N THR A 24 6.98 0.47 -0.67
CA THR A 24 7.75 0.78 0.53
C THR A 24 9.08 1.36 0.14
N GLN A 25 9.54 2.34 0.90
CA GLN A 25 10.85 2.93 0.75
C GLN A 25 11.59 2.83 2.08
N ASN A 26 12.80 2.28 2.06
CA ASN A 26 13.63 2.26 3.25
C ASN A 26 14.33 3.63 3.38
N PRO A 27 14.11 4.38 4.47
CA PRO A 27 14.74 5.68 4.68
C PRO A 27 16.24 5.58 4.99
N ILE A 28 16.74 4.40 5.32
CA ILE A 28 18.16 4.17 5.57
C ILE A 28 18.86 4.04 4.22
N GLU A 29 19.83 4.93 3.96
CA GLU A 29 20.66 4.86 2.78
C GLU A 29 21.63 3.68 2.90
N TYR A 30 21.29 2.57 2.25
CA TYR A 30 22.26 1.51 1.98
C TYR A 30 22.96 1.78 0.65
N GLU A 31 24.24 1.43 0.55
CA GLU A 31 24.94 1.43 -0.73
C GLU A 31 24.16 0.59 -1.75
N GLY A 32 23.81 1.19 -2.89
CA GLY A 32 23.05 0.54 -3.96
C GLY A 32 21.53 0.72 -3.94
N THR A 33 20.96 1.38 -2.92
CA THR A 33 19.56 1.77 -2.93
C THR A 33 19.42 3.23 -3.33
N PHE A 34 18.61 3.50 -4.36
CA PHE A 34 18.29 4.85 -4.79
C PHE A 34 16.92 5.25 -4.26
N PRO A 35 16.76 6.46 -3.69
CA PRO A 35 15.43 6.96 -3.37
C PRO A 35 14.60 7.09 -4.65
N LEU A 36 13.30 6.89 -4.54
CA LEU A 36 12.39 7.13 -5.66
C LEU A 36 12.46 8.60 -6.06
N PRO A 37 12.62 8.92 -7.37
CA PRO A 37 12.56 10.29 -7.84
C PRO A 37 11.24 10.97 -7.44
N GLU A 38 11.28 12.26 -7.15
CA GLU A 38 10.09 13.04 -6.78
C GLU A 38 8.95 12.88 -7.79
N ALA A 39 9.28 12.91 -9.06
CA ALA A 39 8.30 12.73 -10.14
C ALA A 39 7.57 11.37 -10.09
N GLN A 40 8.18 10.34 -9.54
CA GLN A 40 7.53 9.06 -9.32
C GLN A 40 6.70 9.03 -8.03
N MET A 41 7.14 9.76 -6.99
CA MET A 41 6.39 9.88 -5.75
C MET A 41 5.09 10.66 -5.92
N ASP A 42 5.06 11.65 -6.79
CA ASP A 42 3.86 12.45 -7.09
C ASP A 42 2.70 11.64 -7.68
N ARG A 43 2.98 10.45 -8.18
CA ARG A 43 1.94 9.54 -8.69
C ARG A 43 1.22 8.75 -7.60
N PHE A 44 1.73 8.79 -6.37
CA PHE A 44 1.10 8.15 -5.23
C PHE A 44 0.12 9.10 -4.56
N MET A 45 -1.06 8.60 -4.27
CA MET A 45 -2.12 9.38 -3.63
C MET A 45 -1.76 9.79 -2.21
N MET A 46 -1.00 8.97 -1.51
CA MET A 46 -0.72 9.16 -0.09
C MET A 46 0.68 8.65 0.26
N ARG A 47 1.34 9.39 1.12
CA ARG A 47 2.60 8.99 1.75
C ARG A 47 2.39 8.84 3.24
N LEU A 48 2.70 7.66 3.76
CA LEU A 48 2.55 7.35 5.17
C LEU A 48 3.91 7.13 5.83
N ARG A 49 4.01 7.53 7.07
CA ARG A 49 5.15 7.21 7.94
C ARG A 49 4.61 6.57 9.20
N LEU A 50 5.05 5.35 9.48
CA LEU A 50 4.59 4.61 10.65
C LEU A 50 5.34 5.01 11.93
N GLY A 51 6.59 5.44 11.80
CA GLY A 51 7.45 5.74 12.96
C GLY A 51 7.84 4.48 13.73
N HIS A 52 8.29 4.69 14.95
CA HIS A 52 8.64 3.61 15.87
C HIS A 52 7.53 3.43 16.89
N PRO A 53 7.21 2.18 17.29
CA PRO A 53 6.24 1.94 18.35
C PRO A 53 6.75 2.42 19.70
N SER A 54 5.85 2.71 20.61
CA SER A 54 6.18 2.97 22.01
C SER A 54 6.65 1.69 22.71
N LEU A 55 7.31 1.83 23.86
CA LEU A 55 7.79 0.68 24.63
C LEU A 55 6.68 -0.33 24.96
N ASP A 56 5.48 0.14 25.27
CA ASP A 56 4.35 -0.73 25.60
C ASP A 56 3.81 -1.44 24.35
N GLU A 57 3.82 -0.76 23.22
CA GLU A 57 3.44 -1.35 21.93
C GLU A 57 4.46 -2.41 21.50
N GLU A 58 5.77 -2.17 21.70
CA GLU A 58 6.82 -3.16 21.44
C GLU A 58 6.60 -4.43 22.27
N LYS A 59 6.31 -4.29 23.54
CA LYS A 59 6.00 -5.43 24.42
C LYS A 59 4.79 -6.21 23.95
N ARG A 60 3.76 -5.52 23.46
CA ARG A 60 2.57 -6.16 22.88
C ARG A 60 2.90 -6.92 21.60
N ILE A 61 3.69 -6.32 20.72
CA ILE A 61 4.16 -6.96 19.49
C ILE A 61 4.90 -8.25 19.82
N MET A 62 5.85 -8.20 20.75
CA MET A 62 6.61 -9.37 21.17
C MET A 62 5.72 -10.49 21.72
N ARG A 63 4.74 -10.14 22.56
CA ARG A 63 3.80 -11.14 23.13
C ARG A 63 2.92 -11.77 22.07
N ASN A 64 2.44 -10.97 21.11
CA ASN A 64 1.59 -11.47 20.04
C ASN A 64 2.34 -12.38 19.09
N LEU A 65 3.58 -12.06 18.74
CA LEU A 65 4.42 -12.87 17.86
C LEU A 65 4.83 -14.23 18.48
N GLN A 66 4.84 -14.34 19.80
CA GLN A 66 5.14 -15.62 20.47
C GLN A 66 4.06 -16.69 20.22
N ARG A 67 2.83 -16.28 19.93
CA ARG A 67 1.71 -17.18 19.72
C ARG A 67 1.45 -17.43 18.26
N GLU A 68 1.21 -16.36 17.52
CA GLU A 68 0.85 -16.44 16.11
C GLU A 68 1.08 -15.07 15.45
N HIS A 69 1.42 -15.08 14.18
CA HIS A 69 1.60 -13.84 13.45
C HIS A 69 0.24 -13.15 13.22
N PRO A 70 0.08 -11.86 13.59
CA PRO A 70 -1.22 -11.17 13.51
C PRO A 70 -1.87 -11.20 12.12
N ILE A 71 -1.09 -11.36 11.07
CA ILE A 71 -1.59 -11.42 9.69
C ILE A 71 -2.58 -12.58 9.47
N THR A 72 -2.47 -13.65 10.25
CA THR A 72 -3.36 -14.82 10.14
C THR A 72 -4.79 -14.51 10.58
N HIS A 73 -4.98 -13.46 11.36
CA HIS A 73 -6.29 -13.01 11.85
C HIS A 73 -6.93 -11.93 10.98
N ILE A 74 -6.27 -11.49 9.93
CA ILE A 74 -6.82 -10.51 9.00
C ILE A 74 -7.80 -11.20 8.07
N GLY A 75 -9.04 -10.75 8.09
CA GLY A 75 -10.09 -11.23 7.20
C GLY A 75 -10.54 -10.14 6.22
N GLN A 76 -11.40 -10.53 5.33
CA GLN A 76 -12.04 -9.60 4.41
C GLN A 76 -12.93 -8.63 5.19
N VAL A 77 -12.78 -7.32 4.94
CA VAL A 77 -13.55 -6.26 5.61
C VAL A 77 -14.45 -5.49 4.65
N GLY A 78 -14.39 -5.77 3.37
CA GLY A 78 -15.20 -5.11 2.34
C GLY A 78 -15.24 -5.91 1.05
N GLU A 79 -16.14 -5.51 0.17
CA GLU A 79 -16.34 -6.10 -1.13
C GLU A 79 -15.73 -5.21 -2.23
N ARG A 80 -15.32 -5.85 -3.33
CA ARG A 80 -14.79 -5.16 -4.49
C ARG A 80 -15.76 -4.10 -5.03
N ASP A 81 -17.03 -4.45 -5.14
CA ASP A 81 -18.06 -3.57 -5.69
C ASP A 81 -18.32 -2.37 -4.80
N GLU A 82 -18.21 -2.52 -3.48
CA GLU A 82 -18.28 -1.41 -2.53
C GLU A 82 -17.16 -0.40 -2.76
N LEU A 83 -15.94 -0.88 -2.97
CA LEU A 83 -14.79 -0.03 -3.25
C LEU A 83 -14.97 0.74 -4.56
N VAL A 84 -15.44 0.08 -5.61
CA VAL A 84 -15.73 0.74 -6.90
C VAL A 84 -16.80 1.81 -6.74
N ALA A 85 -17.86 1.53 -5.97
CA ALA A 85 -18.92 2.50 -5.67
C ALA A 85 -18.39 3.72 -4.92
N LEU A 86 -17.50 3.51 -3.95
CA LEU A 86 -16.83 4.60 -3.22
C LEU A 86 -15.94 5.45 -4.13
N GLN A 87 -15.19 4.83 -5.01
CA GLN A 87 -14.37 5.55 -5.99
C GLN A 87 -15.24 6.43 -6.91
N THR A 88 -16.36 5.93 -7.36
CA THR A 88 -17.31 6.70 -8.18
C THR A 88 -17.91 7.86 -7.39
N ALA A 89 -18.30 7.63 -6.14
CA ALA A 89 -18.87 8.67 -5.26
C ALA A 89 -17.90 9.83 -5.01
N VAL A 90 -16.61 9.55 -4.91
CA VAL A 90 -15.58 10.60 -4.72
C VAL A 90 -15.52 11.57 -5.90
N TRP A 91 -15.82 11.10 -7.12
CA TRP A 91 -15.82 11.96 -8.30
C TRP A 91 -16.97 12.97 -8.30
N ASP A 92 -18.04 12.67 -7.59
CA ASP A 92 -19.21 13.56 -7.47
C ASP A 92 -19.04 14.60 -6.35
N VAL A 93 -17.94 14.53 -5.58
CA VAL A 93 -17.67 15.50 -4.54
C VAL A 93 -17.07 16.78 -5.14
N HIS A 94 -17.82 17.86 -5.04
CA HIS A 94 -17.34 19.19 -5.39
C HIS A 94 -16.52 19.80 -4.25
N VAL A 95 -15.33 20.21 -4.61
CA VAL A 95 -14.43 20.93 -3.69
C VAL A 95 -14.40 22.40 -4.06
#